data_a64adeff609030fed3247a9a63926e87
#
_entry.id   a64adeff609030fed3247a9a63926e87
#
_cell.length_a   1.000
_cell.length_b   1.000
_cell.length_c   1.000
_cell.angle_alpha   90.00
_cell.angle_beta   90.00
_cell.angle_gamma   90.00
#
_symmetry.space_group_name_H-M   'P 1'
#
loop_
_entity.id
_entity.type
_entity.pdbx_description
1 polymer ?
#
loop_
_entity_poly.entity_id
_entity_poly.type
_entity_poly.pdbx_seq_one_letter_code
_entity_poly.pdbx_strand_id
1 'polypeptide(L)'
;MSLTTTNLTSLAATSAATLLGAYALHKMFKNTLTSSPKYMVTDVVAKPGGHYSPAVRHENSLYVSGILPFYADGTFCQGSLEEQVKVVLDNLKLILEEGGSNLANLVSVRVYVTDVEHWPRMNKVYKEYFGEDCKPARAVVPVGALHHGFLVEVEAVGAII
;
A
#
# COMPACT_ATOMS: atom_id res chain seq x y z
N MET A 1 -44.85 -47.04 21.19
CA MET A 1 -44.49 -46.37 19.97
C MET A 1 -42.97 -46.41 19.83
N SER A 2 -42.46 -47.30 19.00
CA SER A 2 -41.05 -47.50 18.76
C SER A 2 -40.57 -46.41 17.78
N LEU A 3 -39.72 -45.49 18.26
CA LEU A 3 -38.97 -44.59 17.39
C LEU A 3 -37.97 -45.43 16.61
N THR A 4 -38.16 -45.56 15.32
CA THR A 4 -37.35 -46.38 14.45
C THR A 4 -35.94 -45.82 14.35
N THR A 5 -34.95 -46.72 14.43
CA THR A 5 -33.48 -46.46 14.34
C THR A 5 -33.09 -45.59 13.13
N THR A 6 -33.92 -45.54 12.10
CA THR A 6 -33.75 -44.77 10.88
C THR A 6 -33.81 -43.24 11.12
N ASN A 7 -34.58 -42.77 12.10
CA ASN A 7 -34.67 -41.32 12.40
C ASN A 7 -33.45 -40.75 13.16
N LEU A 8 -32.82 -41.57 13.97
CA LEU A 8 -31.63 -41.18 14.74
C LEU A 8 -30.38 -41.07 13.87
N THR A 9 -30.22 -41.95 12.88
CA THR A 9 -29.07 -41.89 11.94
C THR A 9 -29.18 -40.71 10.98
N SER A 10 -30.41 -40.36 10.54
CA SER A 10 -30.66 -39.19 9.69
C SER A 10 -30.35 -37.88 10.41
N LEU A 11 -30.78 -37.71 11.68
CA LEU A 11 -30.46 -36.50 12.47
C LEU A 11 -28.96 -36.39 12.76
N ALA A 12 -28.27 -37.47 13.03
CA ALA A 12 -26.84 -37.46 13.29
C ALA A 12 -26.02 -37.08 12.02
N ALA A 13 -26.43 -37.58 10.84
CA ALA A 13 -25.80 -37.26 9.56
C ALA A 13 -26.01 -35.79 9.18
N THR A 14 -27.19 -35.22 9.43
CA THR A 14 -27.49 -33.81 9.16
C THR A 14 -26.69 -32.88 10.07
N SER A 15 -26.54 -33.24 11.35
CA SER A 15 -25.73 -32.45 12.30
C SER A 15 -24.21 -32.49 11.97
N ALA A 16 -23.69 -33.62 11.53
CA ALA A 16 -22.30 -33.77 11.12
C ALA A 16 -21.98 -32.95 9.85
N ALA A 17 -22.88 -32.97 8.85
CA ALA A 17 -22.72 -32.18 7.64
C ALA A 17 -22.74 -30.67 7.93
N THR A 18 -23.62 -30.23 8.84
CA THR A 18 -23.71 -28.83 9.27
C THR A 18 -22.46 -28.40 10.01
N LEU A 19 -21.90 -29.24 10.90
CA LEU A 19 -20.65 -28.98 11.64
C LEU A 19 -19.43 -28.94 10.69
N LEU A 20 -19.37 -29.84 9.70
CA LEU A 20 -18.31 -29.85 8.68
C LEU A 20 -18.37 -28.59 7.80
N GLY A 21 -19.58 -28.18 7.40
CA GLY A 21 -19.79 -26.95 6.65
C GLY A 21 -19.36 -25.70 7.46
N ALA A 22 -19.76 -25.62 8.72
CA ALA A 22 -19.36 -24.53 9.62
C ALA A 22 -17.84 -24.51 9.87
N TYR A 23 -17.20 -25.66 10.03
CA TYR A 23 -15.75 -25.77 10.17
C TYR A 23 -15.02 -25.36 8.89
N ALA A 24 -15.50 -25.78 7.70
CA ALA A 24 -14.92 -25.39 6.43
C ALA A 24 -15.04 -23.89 6.20
N LEU A 25 -16.21 -23.30 6.48
CA LEU A 25 -16.43 -21.85 6.46
C LEU A 25 -15.49 -21.13 7.45
N HIS A 26 -15.40 -21.60 8.69
CA HIS A 26 -14.50 -21.02 9.69
C HIS A 26 -13.02 -21.07 9.24
N LYS A 27 -12.60 -22.21 8.65
CA LYS A 27 -11.24 -22.37 8.11
C LYS A 27 -10.98 -21.46 6.91
N MET A 28 -11.96 -21.29 6.01
CA MET A 28 -11.87 -20.32 4.91
C MET A 28 -11.76 -18.90 5.45
N PHE A 29 -12.63 -18.48 6.37
CA PHE A 29 -12.55 -17.16 7.01
C PHE A 29 -11.23 -16.94 7.74
N LYS A 30 -10.74 -17.93 8.48
CA LYS A 30 -9.47 -17.84 9.20
C LYS A 30 -8.26 -17.72 8.25
N ASN A 31 -8.27 -18.43 7.13
CA ASN A 31 -7.24 -18.31 6.10
C ASN A 31 -7.28 -16.96 5.35
N THR A 32 -8.46 -16.34 5.25
CA THR A 32 -8.62 -15.00 4.66
C THR A 32 -8.14 -13.91 5.63
N LEU A 33 -8.25 -14.13 6.96
CA LEU A 33 -7.89 -13.18 8.00
C LEU A 33 -6.42 -13.25 8.45
N THR A 34 -5.59 -14.14 7.90
CA THR A 34 -4.18 -14.33 8.30
C THR A 34 -3.24 -14.42 7.11
N SER A 35 -3.35 -13.49 6.16
CA SER A 35 -2.32 -13.39 5.13
C SER A 35 -1.06 -12.77 5.74
N SER A 36 0.07 -13.46 5.66
CA SER A 36 1.34 -12.88 6.07
C SER A 36 1.74 -11.72 5.17
N PRO A 37 2.35 -10.65 5.71
CA PRO A 37 2.89 -9.57 4.89
C PRO A 37 3.86 -10.11 3.83
N LYS A 38 3.79 -9.57 2.61
CA LYS A 38 4.71 -9.87 1.51
C LYS A 38 5.56 -8.64 1.24
N TYR A 39 6.85 -8.77 1.47
CA TYR A 39 7.84 -7.72 1.25
C TYR A 39 8.18 -7.65 -0.24
N MET A 40 8.07 -6.46 -0.83
CA MET A 40 8.46 -6.24 -2.23
C MET A 40 9.96 -6.21 -2.39
N VAL A 41 10.41 -6.81 -3.49
CA VAL A 41 11.75 -6.64 -4.06
C VAL A 41 11.55 -6.19 -5.49
N THR A 42 12.14 -5.08 -5.89
CA THR A 42 11.94 -4.49 -7.22
C THR A 42 13.21 -3.80 -7.71
N ASP A 43 13.36 -3.74 -9.03
CA ASP A 43 14.42 -3.01 -9.72
C ASP A 43 13.88 -1.76 -10.47
N VAL A 44 12.58 -1.48 -10.38
CA VAL A 44 11.96 -0.33 -11.08
C VAL A 44 12.25 1.01 -10.39
N VAL A 45 12.71 0.99 -9.15
CA VAL A 45 13.18 2.14 -8.39
C VAL A 45 14.54 1.84 -7.75
N ALA A 46 15.21 2.86 -7.24
CA ALA A 46 16.47 2.69 -6.52
C ALA A 46 16.34 1.67 -5.39
N LYS A 47 17.36 0.84 -5.21
CA LYS A 47 17.38 -0.14 -4.11
C LYS A 47 17.41 0.57 -2.76
N PRO A 48 16.64 0.08 -1.76
CA PRO A 48 16.68 0.62 -0.41
C PRO A 48 18.10 0.63 0.16
N GLY A 49 18.53 1.78 0.69
CA GLY A 49 19.81 1.91 1.37
C GLY A 49 19.80 1.44 2.83
N GLY A 50 18.65 1.02 3.35
CA GLY A 50 18.44 0.60 4.75
C GLY A 50 17.73 -0.74 4.87
N HIS A 51 17.40 -1.12 6.10
CA HIS A 51 16.70 -2.37 6.41
C HIS A 51 15.17 -2.21 6.28
N TYR A 52 14.70 -2.04 5.05
CA TYR A 52 13.27 -1.95 4.69
C TYR A 52 13.04 -2.39 3.25
N SER A 53 11.78 -2.64 2.90
CA SER A 53 11.35 -2.92 1.51
C SER A 53 10.71 -1.67 0.89
N PRO A 54 10.76 -1.48 -0.42
CA PRO A 54 10.08 -0.36 -1.10
C PRO A 54 8.58 -0.32 -0.80
N ALA A 55 7.96 -1.48 -0.67
CA ALA A 55 6.58 -1.62 -0.22
C ALA A 55 6.33 -2.98 0.42
N VAL A 56 5.25 -3.07 1.19
CA VAL A 56 4.74 -4.30 1.79
C VAL A 56 3.29 -4.49 1.37
N ARG A 57 2.99 -5.63 0.76
CA ARG A 57 1.62 -6.04 0.48
C ARG A 57 1.08 -6.84 1.67
N HIS A 58 -0.08 -6.44 2.18
CA HIS A 58 -0.83 -7.19 3.17
C HIS A 58 -2.32 -7.13 2.83
N GLU A 59 -2.91 -8.29 2.61
CA GLU A 59 -4.29 -8.43 2.10
C GLU A 59 -4.50 -7.62 0.80
N ASN A 60 -5.48 -6.74 0.79
CA ASN A 60 -5.80 -5.86 -0.34
C ASN A 60 -5.18 -4.47 -0.21
N SER A 61 -4.11 -4.34 0.56
CA SER A 61 -3.42 -3.07 0.77
C SER A 61 -1.94 -3.18 0.43
N LEU A 62 -1.43 -2.14 -0.20
CA LEU A 62 -0.01 -1.94 -0.47
C LEU A 62 0.47 -0.74 0.35
N TYR A 63 1.37 -1.00 1.28
CA TYR A 63 2.02 0.00 2.14
C TYR A 63 3.35 0.37 1.52
N VAL A 64 3.46 1.59 0.99
CA VAL A 64 4.66 2.09 0.33
C VAL A 64 5.50 2.84 1.36
N SER A 65 6.77 2.48 1.46
CA SER A 65 7.75 3.14 2.35
C SER A 65 8.06 4.56 1.90
N GLY A 66 8.76 5.34 2.72
CA GLY A 66 9.23 6.67 2.36
C GLY A 66 10.05 6.65 1.07
N ILE A 67 9.65 7.46 0.12
CA ILE A 67 10.28 7.62 -1.20
C ILE A 67 10.98 8.96 -1.23
N LEU A 68 12.29 8.92 -1.36
CA LEU A 68 13.15 10.08 -1.61
C LEU A 68 13.38 10.24 -3.13
N PRO A 69 13.77 11.42 -3.63
CA PRO A 69 13.90 11.69 -5.06
C PRO A 69 15.19 11.09 -5.65
N PHE A 70 15.27 9.75 -5.66
CA PHE A 70 16.29 8.98 -6.36
C PHE A 70 15.82 8.60 -7.75
N TYR A 71 16.70 8.62 -8.73
CA TYR A 71 16.48 7.92 -10.00
C TYR A 71 16.70 6.41 -9.82
N ALA A 72 16.20 5.60 -10.77
CA ALA A 72 16.26 4.13 -10.67
C ALA A 72 17.72 3.59 -10.59
N ASP A 73 18.68 4.31 -11.16
CA ASP A 73 20.11 3.97 -11.09
C ASP A 73 20.76 4.33 -9.74
N GLY A 74 19.99 4.89 -8.80
CA GLY A 74 20.47 5.31 -7.48
C GLY A 74 21.08 6.69 -7.42
N THR A 75 21.13 7.44 -8.52
CA THR A 75 21.58 8.82 -8.53
C THR A 75 20.55 9.76 -7.92
N PHE A 76 20.98 10.91 -7.43
CA PHE A 76 20.17 11.88 -6.67
C PHE A 76 19.57 12.94 -7.59
N CYS A 77 18.29 13.22 -7.48
CA CYS A 77 17.69 14.40 -8.07
C CYS A 77 18.09 15.64 -7.25
N GLN A 78 19.14 16.34 -7.68
CA GLN A 78 19.64 17.59 -7.08
C GLN A 78 18.92 18.84 -7.62
N GLY A 79 17.82 18.64 -8.35
CA GLY A 79 17.05 19.71 -8.98
C GLY A 79 16.19 20.52 -8.01
N SER A 80 15.34 21.35 -8.57
CA SER A 80 14.35 22.16 -7.86
C SER A 80 13.37 21.28 -7.05
N LEU A 81 12.62 21.91 -6.14
CA LEU A 81 11.54 21.24 -5.40
C LEU A 81 10.57 20.53 -6.36
N GLU A 82 10.18 21.22 -7.46
CA GLU A 82 9.24 20.69 -8.44
C GLU A 82 9.75 19.44 -9.14
N GLU A 83 11.03 19.42 -9.50
CA GLU A 83 11.69 18.25 -10.09
C GLU A 83 11.75 17.10 -9.08
N GLN A 84 12.11 17.37 -7.83
CA GLN A 84 12.13 16.38 -6.77
C GLN A 84 10.73 15.81 -6.50
N VAL A 85 9.69 16.64 -6.43
CA VAL A 85 8.30 16.19 -6.28
C VAL A 85 7.88 15.28 -7.43
N LYS A 86 8.24 15.64 -8.67
CA LYS A 86 7.94 14.80 -9.83
C LYS A 86 8.61 13.44 -9.73
N VAL A 87 9.90 13.39 -9.39
CA VAL A 87 10.64 12.12 -9.26
C VAL A 87 10.04 11.22 -8.19
N VAL A 88 9.68 11.75 -7.01
CA VAL A 88 9.05 10.91 -5.97
C VAL A 88 7.67 10.40 -6.39
N LEU A 89 6.89 11.17 -7.14
CA LEU A 89 5.58 10.74 -7.63
C LEU A 89 5.72 9.72 -8.77
N ASP A 90 6.70 9.85 -9.66
CA ASP A 90 7.02 8.86 -10.69
C ASP A 90 7.43 7.53 -10.04
N ASN A 91 8.29 7.56 -9.01
CA ASN A 91 8.68 6.37 -8.24
C ASN A 91 7.48 5.76 -7.50
N LEU A 92 6.61 6.58 -6.89
CA LEU A 92 5.38 6.10 -6.26
C LEU A 92 4.51 5.34 -7.25
N LYS A 93 4.31 5.89 -8.46
CA LYS A 93 3.55 5.25 -9.52
C LYS A 93 4.14 3.88 -9.87
N LEU A 94 5.45 3.79 -10.11
CA LEU A 94 6.13 2.54 -10.45
C LEU A 94 5.97 1.48 -9.36
N ILE A 95 6.14 1.86 -8.08
CA ILE A 95 5.98 0.95 -6.93
C ILE A 95 4.53 0.45 -6.84
N LEU A 96 3.54 1.33 -7.04
CA LEU A 96 2.14 0.95 -7.01
C LEU A 96 1.81 -0.06 -8.11
N GLU A 97 2.25 0.20 -9.36
CA GLU A 97 2.01 -0.67 -10.52
C GLU A 97 2.66 -2.05 -10.31
N GLU A 98 3.90 -2.11 -9.89
CA GLU A 98 4.61 -3.35 -9.55
C GLU A 98 3.93 -4.11 -8.40
N GLY A 99 3.40 -3.38 -7.41
CA GLY A 99 2.68 -3.95 -6.26
C GLY A 99 1.25 -4.40 -6.57
N GLY A 100 0.76 -4.22 -7.81
CA GLY A 100 -0.60 -4.59 -8.23
C GLY A 100 -1.67 -3.57 -7.87
N SER A 101 -1.27 -2.30 -7.74
CA SER A 101 -2.14 -1.14 -7.52
C SER A 101 -1.92 -0.10 -8.64
N ASN A 102 -2.39 1.11 -8.47
CA ASN A 102 -2.13 2.26 -9.34
C ASN A 102 -2.47 3.58 -8.63
N LEU A 103 -2.21 4.71 -9.27
CA LEU A 103 -2.48 6.04 -8.69
C LEU A 103 -3.97 6.26 -8.37
N ALA A 104 -4.90 5.75 -9.18
CA ALA A 104 -6.34 5.90 -8.93
C ALA A 104 -6.82 5.12 -7.71
N ASN A 105 -6.05 4.13 -7.28
CA ASN A 105 -6.34 3.28 -6.11
C ASN A 105 -5.62 3.76 -4.83
N LEU A 106 -5.01 4.93 -4.85
CA LEU A 106 -4.41 5.52 -3.65
C LEU A 106 -5.47 5.83 -2.59
N VAL A 107 -5.25 5.35 -1.39
CA VAL A 107 -6.11 5.57 -0.21
C VAL A 107 -5.58 6.74 0.60
N SER A 108 -4.27 6.78 0.83
CA SER A 108 -3.63 7.81 1.66
C SER A 108 -2.22 8.12 1.18
N VAL A 109 -1.84 9.39 1.26
CA VAL A 109 -0.50 9.89 0.96
C VAL A 109 -0.04 10.83 2.07
N ARG A 110 1.17 10.66 2.56
CA ARG A 110 1.86 11.66 3.39
C ARG A 110 3.03 12.23 2.61
N VAL A 111 3.10 13.55 2.59
CA VAL A 111 4.18 14.30 1.96
C VAL A 111 4.94 15.03 3.06
N TYR A 112 6.20 14.71 3.21
CA TYR A 112 7.11 15.38 4.12
C TYR A 112 7.88 16.44 3.35
N VAL A 113 7.95 17.65 3.89
CA VAL A 113 8.67 18.78 3.29
C VAL A 113 9.59 19.42 4.33
N THR A 114 10.78 19.86 3.91
CA THR A 114 11.75 20.47 4.82
C THR A 114 11.38 21.89 5.22
N ASP A 115 10.44 22.53 4.50
CA ASP A 115 9.92 23.86 4.79
C ASP A 115 8.44 23.91 4.46
N VAL A 116 7.63 24.50 5.36
CA VAL A 116 6.19 24.71 5.14
C VAL A 116 5.92 25.58 3.92
N GLU A 117 6.80 26.53 3.61
CA GLU A 117 6.71 27.42 2.44
C GLU A 117 6.85 26.63 1.10
N HIS A 118 7.28 25.40 1.13
CA HIS A 118 7.27 24.49 -0.02
C HIS A 118 5.85 24.05 -0.43
N TRP A 119 4.87 24.17 0.46
CA TRP A 119 3.51 23.66 0.24
C TRP A 119 2.86 24.14 -1.07
N PRO A 120 2.82 25.45 -1.42
CA PRO A 120 2.12 25.92 -2.62
C PRO A 120 2.75 25.35 -3.91
N ARG A 121 4.09 25.34 -3.98
CA ARG A 121 4.84 24.85 -5.13
C ARG A 121 4.70 23.34 -5.30
N MET A 122 4.88 22.59 -4.20
CA MET A 122 4.66 21.14 -4.15
C MET A 122 3.23 20.80 -4.58
N ASN A 123 2.22 21.49 -4.00
CA ASN A 123 0.81 21.23 -4.28
C ASN A 123 0.43 21.49 -5.74
N LYS A 124 1.06 22.45 -6.41
CA LYS A 124 0.87 22.70 -7.83
C LYS A 124 1.28 21.46 -8.65
N VAL A 125 2.50 20.95 -8.47
CA VAL A 125 2.99 19.74 -9.16
C VAL A 125 2.12 18.54 -8.84
N TYR A 126 1.76 18.37 -7.56
CA TYR A 126 0.90 17.29 -7.09
C TYR A 126 -0.45 17.31 -7.83
N LYS A 127 -1.11 18.47 -7.90
CA LYS A 127 -2.38 18.63 -8.60
C LYS A 127 -2.26 18.31 -10.10
N GLU A 128 -1.23 18.81 -10.75
CA GLU A 128 -0.95 18.53 -12.18
C GLU A 128 -0.73 17.03 -12.42
N TYR A 129 -0.08 16.34 -11.48
CA TYR A 129 0.25 14.92 -11.59
C TYR A 129 -0.98 14.01 -11.41
N PHE A 130 -1.83 14.29 -10.43
CA PHE A 130 -3.00 13.45 -10.11
C PHE A 130 -4.28 13.84 -10.87
N GLY A 131 -4.36 15.05 -11.40
CA GLY A 131 -5.57 15.58 -12.02
C GLY A 131 -6.71 15.84 -11.03
N GLU A 132 -7.93 15.96 -11.55
CA GLU A 132 -9.10 16.30 -10.72
C GLU A 132 -9.80 15.07 -10.11
N ASP A 133 -9.62 13.89 -10.66
CA ASP A 133 -10.37 12.68 -10.28
C ASP A 133 -9.70 11.87 -9.17
N CYS A 134 -8.37 11.97 -9.03
CA CYS A 134 -7.61 11.23 -8.03
C CYS A 134 -7.28 12.12 -6.82
N LYS A 135 -8.07 11.99 -5.74
CA LYS A 135 -7.93 12.79 -4.51
C LYS A 135 -7.83 11.90 -3.27
N PRO A 136 -6.71 11.19 -3.07
CA PRO A 136 -6.50 10.38 -1.87
C PRO A 136 -6.50 11.26 -0.60
N ALA A 137 -6.79 10.66 0.55
CA ALA A 137 -6.56 11.33 1.82
C ALA A 137 -5.10 11.76 1.91
N ARG A 138 -4.81 13.04 2.26
CA ARG A 138 -3.44 13.56 2.25
C ARG A 138 -3.12 14.39 3.47
N ALA A 139 -1.91 14.21 4.00
CA ALA A 139 -1.28 15.15 4.90
C ALA A 139 0.02 15.69 4.28
N VAL A 140 0.32 16.97 4.52
CA VAL A 140 1.64 17.56 4.22
C VAL A 140 2.25 17.99 5.54
N VAL A 141 3.41 17.46 5.86
CA VAL A 141 4.04 17.55 7.17
C VAL A 141 5.41 18.22 7.04
N PRO A 142 5.61 19.40 7.61
CA PRO A 142 6.94 19.98 7.69
C PRO A 142 7.80 19.15 8.66
N VAL A 143 9.03 18.85 8.23
CA VAL A 143 10.00 18.06 9.00
C VAL A 143 11.36 18.75 9.03
N GLY A 144 12.27 18.24 9.82
CA GLY A 144 13.69 18.64 9.76
C GLY A 144 14.35 18.23 8.44
N ALA A 145 15.68 18.29 8.40
CA ALA A 145 16.45 17.91 7.22
C ALA A 145 16.17 16.46 6.81
N LEU A 146 15.90 16.27 5.54
CA LEU A 146 15.83 14.95 4.91
C LEU A 146 17.24 14.47 4.48
N HIS A 147 17.38 13.15 4.29
CA HIS A 147 18.63 12.57 3.83
C HIS A 147 19.11 13.24 2.51
N HIS A 148 20.40 13.36 2.35
CA HIS A 148 21.07 13.92 1.16
C HIS A 148 20.68 15.37 0.80
N GLY A 149 20.04 16.10 1.73
CA GLY A 149 19.57 17.47 1.48
C GLY A 149 18.33 17.56 0.59
N PHE A 150 17.60 16.48 0.45
CA PHE A 150 16.33 16.47 -0.28
C PHE A 150 15.29 17.37 0.40
N LEU A 151 14.37 17.90 -0.40
CA LEU A 151 13.35 18.86 0.02
C LEU A 151 11.99 18.20 0.26
N VAL A 152 11.79 16.98 -0.24
CA VAL A 152 10.52 16.26 -0.18
C VAL A 152 10.74 14.75 -0.03
N GLU A 153 9.83 14.11 0.70
CA GLU A 153 9.69 12.66 0.80
C GLU A 153 8.19 12.31 0.76
N VAL A 154 7.85 11.15 0.23
CA VAL A 154 6.45 10.69 0.13
C VAL A 154 6.32 9.26 0.62
N GLU A 155 5.31 8.97 1.45
CA GLU A 155 4.84 7.62 1.74
C GLU A 155 3.36 7.48 1.38
N ALA A 156 2.89 6.26 1.12
CA ALA A 156 1.52 6.06 0.68
C ALA A 156 0.93 4.70 1.05
N VAL A 157 -0.39 4.62 1.01
CA VAL A 157 -1.14 3.37 1.05
C VAL A 157 -2.04 3.30 -0.18
N GLY A 158 -1.91 2.23 -0.96
CA GLY A 158 -2.75 1.93 -2.12
C GLY A 158 -3.65 0.71 -1.88
N ALA A 159 -4.85 0.71 -2.46
CA ALA A 159 -5.69 -0.48 -2.53
C ALA A 159 -5.27 -1.37 -3.70
N ILE A 160 -5.36 -2.69 -3.51
CA ILE A 160 -5.19 -3.71 -4.54
C ILE A 160 -6.57 -4.25 -4.86
N ILE A 161 -7.02 -4.07 -6.09
CA ILE A 161 -8.37 -4.43 -6.55
C ILE A 161 -8.30 -5.66 -7.45
#